data_26aab5ece25700e4c113cb56d6e7aeaf
#
_entry.id   26aab5ece25700e4c113cb56d6e7aeaf
#
_cell.length_a   1.000
_cell.length_b   1.000
_cell.length_c   1.000
_cell.angle_alpha   90.00
_cell.angle_beta   90.00
_cell.angle_gamma   90.00
#
_symmetry.space_group_name_H-M   'P 1'
#
loop_
_entity.id
_entity.type
_entity.pdbx_description
1 polymer ?
#
loop_
_entity_poly.entity_id
_entity_poly.type
_entity_poly.pdbx_seq_one_letter_code
_entity_poly.pdbx_strand_id
1 'polypeptide(L)'
;MSKTTHADLVFNILAYVTETLAEGDIDAALDLGFRVDQVERLQHLTLQDLHHLSTVRGHFMEVAVDPACLDRVLEHLQRNKHSETLQDELIRLRAPVAMMQAFYGMTNAEYAARRKLLGMAGTGVGRPPAPSEAEERQIWDSWQESVAMPLTERYLQVGRETGLPLSTVWSLVQSWKAEGLLSDATGEPRTQSDKEGKVVRLPRAEGG
;
A
#
# COMPACT_ATOMS: atom_id res chain seq x y z
N MET A 1 1.34 -29.89 -15.21
CA MET A 1 0.88 -29.40 -13.90
C MET A 1 0.23 -30.59 -13.18
N SER A 2 0.87 -31.11 -12.12
CA SER A 2 0.33 -32.21 -11.31
C SER A 2 -0.95 -31.73 -10.63
N LYS A 3 -2.05 -32.44 -10.82
CA LYS A 3 -3.28 -32.17 -10.04
C LYS A 3 -2.98 -32.62 -8.61
N THR A 4 -2.87 -31.66 -7.70
CA THR A 4 -2.79 -31.95 -6.26
C THR A 4 -4.04 -32.72 -5.88
N THR A 5 -3.87 -33.94 -5.41
CA THR A 5 -4.99 -34.82 -5.02
C THR A 5 -5.36 -34.52 -3.57
N HIS A 6 -6.55 -34.98 -3.14
CA HIS A 6 -6.93 -34.92 -1.72
C HIS A 6 -5.90 -35.63 -0.83
N ALA A 7 -5.30 -36.72 -1.33
CA ALA A 7 -4.23 -37.44 -0.65
C ALA A 7 -2.98 -36.56 -0.40
N ASP A 8 -2.59 -35.75 -1.39
CA ASP A 8 -1.45 -34.82 -1.23
C ASP A 8 -1.73 -33.76 -0.17
N LEU A 9 -2.96 -33.24 -0.11
CA LEU A 9 -3.37 -32.27 0.91
C LEU A 9 -3.30 -32.89 2.30
N VAL A 10 -3.89 -34.11 2.48
CA VAL A 10 -3.85 -34.82 3.76
C VAL A 10 -2.41 -35.13 4.18
N PHE A 11 -1.57 -35.57 3.24
CA PHE A 11 -0.15 -35.79 3.51
C PHE A 11 0.56 -34.51 4.00
N ASN A 12 0.36 -33.39 3.33
CA ASN A 12 0.99 -32.12 3.72
C ASN A 12 0.54 -31.65 5.10
N ILE A 13 -0.75 -31.82 5.45
CA ILE A 13 -1.24 -31.46 6.79
C ILE A 13 -0.63 -32.37 7.85
N LEU A 14 -0.60 -33.71 7.61
CA LEU A 14 0.00 -34.64 8.54
C LEU A 14 1.52 -34.38 8.71
N ALA A 15 2.24 -34.11 7.62
CA ALA A 15 3.65 -33.76 7.66
C ALA A 15 3.91 -32.48 8.47
N TYR A 16 3.11 -31.44 8.25
CA TYR A 16 3.17 -30.21 9.04
C TYR A 16 2.97 -30.50 10.55
N VAL A 17 1.94 -31.26 10.89
CA VAL A 17 1.66 -31.63 12.30
C VAL A 17 2.82 -32.40 12.92
N THR A 18 3.39 -33.38 12.22
CA THR A 18 4.53 -34.15 12.77
C THR A 18 5.79 -33.31 12.89
N GLU A 19 6.01 -32.35 12.01
CA GLU A 19 7.13 -31.40 12.10
C GLU A 19 6.97 -30.46 13.30
N THR A 20 5.81 -29.82 13.47
CA THR A 20 5.54 -28.94 14.63
C THR A 20 5.61 -29.70 15.95
N LEU A 21 5.14 -30.96 16.00
CA LEU A 21 5.28 -31.80 17.16
C LEU A 21 6.74 -32.16 17.48
N ALA A 22 7.59 -32.34 16.48
CA ALA A 22 9.03 -32.58 16.68
C ALA A 22 9.74 -31.33 17.24
N GLU A 23 9.23 -30.14 16.95
CA GLU A 23 9.67 -28.86 17.52
C GLU A 23 9.11 -28.58 18.92
N GLY A 24 8.17 -29.40 19.40
CA GLY A 24 7.54 -29.28 20.70
C GLY A 24 6.26 -28.43 20.73
N ASP A 25 5.78 -27.98 19.59
CA ASP A 25 4.53 -27.21 19.47
C ASP A 25 3.32 -28.17 19.36
N ILE A 26 2.76 -28.52 20.50
CA ILE A 26 1.57 -29.35 20.59
C ILE A 26 0.31 -28.57 20.25
N ASP A 27 0.29 -27.28 20.54
CA ASP A 27 -0.89 -26.41 20.37
C ASP A 27 -1.29 -26.31 18.90
N ALA A 28 -0.31 -26.26 17.98
CA ALA A 28 -0.57 -26.28 16.54
C ALA A 28 -1.37 -27.49 16.07
N ALA A 29 -1.14 -28.67 16.65
CA ALA A 29 -1.91 -29.87 16.34
C ALA A 29 -3.32 -29.84 16.96
N LEU A 30 -3.45 -29.34 18.18
CA LEU A 30 -4.74 -29.19 18.85
C LEU A 30 -5.64 -28.18 18.15
N ASP A 31 -5.10 -27.09 17.64
CA ASP A 31 -5.81 -26.07 16.86
C ASP A 31 -6.36 -26.61 15.54
N LEU A 32 -5.68 -27.61 14.95
CA LEU A 32 -6.16 -28.34 13.78
C LEU A 32 -7.25 -29.39 14.11
N GLY A 33 -7.62 -29.53 15.39
CA GLY A 33 -8.67 -30.43 15.85
C GLY A 33 -8.21 -31.84 16.22
N PHE A 34 -6.90 -32.09 16.31
CA PHE A 34 -6.39 -33.37 16.83
C PHE A 34 -6.56 -33.44 18.35
N ARG A 35 -6.89 -34.60 18.88
CA ARG A 35 -6.95 -34.85 20.33
C ARG A 35 -5.57 -35.21 20.87
N VAL A 36 -5.34 -34.99 22.16
CA VAL A 36 -4.06 -35.27 22.83
C VAL A 36 -3.62 -36.75 22.60
N ASP A 37 -4.55 -37.71 22.71
CA ASP A 37 -4.27 -39.13 22.46
C ASP A 37 -3.87 -39.45 21.02
N GLN A 38 -4.33 -38.64 20.07
CA GLN A 38 -3.94 -38.74 18.65
C GLN A 38 -2.56 -38.10 18.41
N VAL A 39 -2.30 -36.97 19.07
CA VAL A 39 -1.00 -36.26 19.00
C VAL A 39 0.14 -37.18 19.46
N GLU A 40 -0.03 -37.86 20.62
CA GLU A 40 0.96 -38.83 21.12
C GLU A 40 1.27 -39.93 20.10
N ARG A 41 0.27 -40.39 19.37
CA ARG A 41 0.45 -41.44 18.35
C ARG A 41 1.11 -40.91 17.08
N LEU A 42 0.81 -39.66 16.68
CA LEU A 42 1.39 -39.04 15.51
C LEU A 42 2.89 -38.77 15.66
N GLN A 43 3.38 -38.47 16.88
CA GLN A 43 4.81 -38.27 17.15
C GLN A 43 5.71 -39.47 16.78
N HIS A 44 5.15 -40.64 16.71
CA HIS A 44 5.88 -41.89 16.44
C HIS A 44 5.75 -42.40 14.99
N LEU A 45 5.05 -41.65 14.12
CA LEU A 45 4.86 -42.04 12.73
C LEU A 45 6.06 -41.68 11.87
N THR A 46 6.38 -42.58 10.94
CA THR A 46 7.37 -42.36 9.91
C THR A 46 6.74 -41.67 8.69
N LEU A 47 7.55 -41.07 7.81
CA LEU A 47 7.09 -40.52 6.53
C LEU A 47 6.33 -41.56 5.68
N GLN A 48 6.71 -42.83 5.76
CA GLN A 48 6.04 -43.90 5.05
C GLN A 48 4.63 -44.15 5.63
N ASP A 49 4.48 -44.05 6.96
CA ASP A 49 3.18 -44.18 7.62
C ASP A 49 2.27 -43.02 7.26
N LEU A 50 2.80 -41.79 7.19
CA LEU A 50 2.05 -40.58 6.77
C LEU A 50 1.56 -40.71 5.32
N HIS A 51 2.42 -41.22 4.42
CA HIS A 51 2.02 -41.46 3.05
C HIS A 51 0.94 -42.55 2.96
N HIS A 52 1.05 -43.62 3.75
CA HIS A 52 0.03 -44.64 3.81
C HIS A 52 -1.31 -44.10 4.32
N LEU A 53 -1.29 -43.33 5.41
CA LEU A 53 -2.49 -42.68 5.96
C LEU A 53 -3.16 -41.74 4.94
N SER A 54 -2.40 -40.98 4.18
CA SER A 54 -2.94 -40.06 3.18
C SER A 54 -3.66 -40.76 2.03
N THR A 55 -3.28 -42.00 1.73
CA THR A 55 -3.88 -42.81 0.67
C THR A 55 -5.08 -43.66 1.13
N VAL A 56 -5.36 -43.72 2.43
CA VAL A 56 -6.53 -44.41 2.96
C VAL A 56 -7.82 -43.76 2.48
N ARG A 57 -8.75 -44.53 1.96
CA ARG A 57 -10.03 -44.05 1.41
C ARG A 57 -11.02 -43.50 2.45
N GLY A 58 -10.66 -43.45 3.73
CA GLY A 58 -11.48 -42.88 4.80
C GLY A 58 -11.35 -41.36 4.83
N HIS A 59 -12.47 -40.65 4.72
CA HIS A 59 -12.49 -39.21 4.93
C HIS A 59 -12.44 -38.90 6.44
N PHE A 60 -11.23 -38.83 6.98
CA PHE A 60 -11.00 -38.55 8.40
C PHE A 60 -10.57 -37.10 8.66
N MET A 61 -10.40 -36.31 7.59
CA MET A 61 -9.96 -34.92 7.65
C MET A 61 -10.84 -34.05 6.73
N GLU A 62 -11.35 -32.99 7.27
CA GLU A 62 -12.08 -31.93 6.55
C GLU A 62 -11.36 -30.62 6.70
N VAL A 63 -11.18 -29.91 5.59
CA VAL A 63 -10.57 -28.59 5.58
C VAL A 63 -11.64 -27.56 5.30
N ALA A 64 -11.90 -26.68 6.26
CA ALA A 64 -12.84 -25.59 6.12
C ALA A 64 -12.09 -24.25 5.95
N VAL A 65 -12.62 -23.39 5.10
CA VAL A 65 -12.16 -22.01 4.94
C VAL A 65 -13.20 -21.12 5.61
N ASP A 66 -12.75 -20.17 6.43
CA ASP A 66 -13.60 -19.07 6.89
C ASP A 66 -13.67 -18.01 5.78
N PRO A 67 -14.80 -17.91 5.03
CA PRO A 67 -14.89 -16.97 3.92
C PRO A 67 -14.75 -15.53 4.37
N ALA A 68 -15.34 -15.17 5.53
CA ALA A 68 -15.33 -13.78 6.01
C ALA A 68 -13.93 -13.36 6.47
N CYS A 69 -13.16 -14.27 7.05
CA CYS A 69 -11.77 -14.01 7.41
C CYS A 69 -10.91 -13.88 6.15
N LEU A 70 -11.07 -14.78 5.19
CA LEU A 70 -10.33 -14.77 3.93
C LEU A 70 -10.59 -13.48 3.16
N ASP A 71 -11.85 -13.05 3.03
CA ASP A 71 -12.22 -11.80 2.34
C ASP A 71 -11.52 -10.59 2.97
N ARG A 72 -11.50 -10.49 4.29
CA ARG A 72 -10.79 -9.41 5.01
C ARG A 72 -9.28 -9.41 4.72
N VAL A 73 -8.66 -10.59 4.70
CA VAL A 73 -7.23 -10.72 4.37
C VAL A 73 -6.96 -10.33 2.92
N LEU A 74 -7.80 -10.78 1.99
CA LEU A 74 -7.68 -10.43 0.57
C LEU A 74 -7.86 -8.93 0.33
N GLU A 75 -8.84 -8.30 0.97
CA GLU A 75 -9.03 -6.84 0.92
C GLU A 75 -7.83 -6.08 1.50
N HIS A 76 -7.26 -6.57 2.59
CA HIS A 76 -6.05 -5.97 3.16
C HIS A 76 -4.87 -6.05 2.19
N LEU A 77 -4.65 -7.21 1.58
CA LEU A 77 -3.61 -7.41 0.57
C LEU A 77 -3.81 -6.51 -0.66
N GLN A 78 -5.06 -6.36 -1.12
CA GLN A 78 -5.37 -5.47 -2.25
C GLN A 78 -5.09 -4.01 -1.91
N ARG A 79 -5.48 -3.55 -0.72
CA ARG A 79 -5.18 -2.18 -0.24
C ARG A 79 -3.69 -1.92 -0.16
N ASN A 80 -2.91 -2.87 0.35
CA ASN A 80 -1.46 -2.73 0.43
C ASN A 80 -0.82 -2.64 -0.96
N LYS A 81 -1.21 -3.52 -1.90
CA LYS A 81 -0.72 -3.47 -3.29
C LYS A 81 -1.09 -2.17 -3.99
N HIS A 82 -2.31 -1.67 -3.79
CA HIS A 82 -2.73 -0.39 -4.34
C HIS A 82 -1.89 0.76 -3.78
N SER A 83 -1.66 0.78 -2.46
CA SER A 83 -0.79 1.76 -1.80
C SER A 83 0.64 1.74 -2.33
N GLU A 84 1.23 0.55 -2.51
CA GLU A 84 2.57 0.40 -3.08
C GLU A 84 2.65 0.92 -4.52
N THR A 85 1.63 0.63 -5.33
CA THR A 85 1.55 1.12 -6.71
C THR A 85 1.49 2.64 -6.76
N LEU A 86 0.65 3.26 -5.92
CA LEU A 86 0.57 4.73 -5.79
C LEU A 86 1.91 5.34 -5.37
N GLN A 87 2.59 4.74 -4.39
CA GLN A 87 3.91 5.21 -3.96
C GLN A 87 4.92 5.20 -5.12
N ASP A 88 4.95 4.10 -5.91
CA ASP A 88 5.86 3.98 -7.05
C ASP A 88 5.57 5.02 -8.13
N GLU A 89 4.30 5.27 -8.43
CA GLU A 89 3.90 6.27 -9.40
C GLU A 89 4.24 7.70 -8.95
N LEU A 90 3.97 8.03 -7.68
CA LEU A 90 4.37 9.32 -7.12
C LEU A 90 5.90 9.53 -7.20
N ILE A 91 6.68 8.50 -6.87
CA ILE A 91 8.14 8.56 -6.97
C ILE A 91 8.59 8.74 -8.42
N ARG A 92 7.97 8.04 -9.39
CA ARG A 92 8.28 8.20 -10.82
C ARG A 92 7.98 9.61 -11.32
N LEU A 93 6.95 10.25 -10.81
CA LEU A 93 6.63 11.66 -11.07
C LEU A 93 7.47 12.62 -10.23
N ARG A 94 8.57 12.15 -9.61
CA ARG A 94 9.52 12.94 -8.82
C ARG A 94 8.91 13.59 -7.59
N ALA A 95 8.02 12.86 -6.88
CA ALA A 95 7.58 13.28 -5.56
C ALA A 95 8.79 13.51 -4.63
N PRO A 96 8.84 14.60 -3.87
CA PRO A 96 9.93 14.83 -2.92
C PRO A 96 9.81 13.90 -1.71
N VAL A 97 10.93 13.63 -1.04
CA VAL A 97 10.94 12.78 0.17
C VAL A 97 9.99 13.32 1.25
N ALA A 98 9.88 14.63 1.41
CA ALA A 98 8.97 15.26 2.37
C ALA A 98 7.50 14.90 2.12
N MET A 99 7.09 14.80 0.86
CA MET A 99 5.76 14.35 0.48
C MET A 99 5.55 12.87 0.83
N MET A 100 6.51 12.01 0.50
CA MET A 100 6.45 10.57 0.80
C MET A 100 6.46 10.28 2.30
N GLN A 101 7.20 11.08 3.06
CA GLN A 101 7.20 11.03 4.51
C GLN A 101 5.84 11.47 5.10
N ALA A 102 5.26 12.55 4.57
CA ALA A 102 3.97 13.06 5.06
C ALA A 102 2.81 12.10 4.81
N PHE A 103 2.78 11.40 3.66
CA PHE A 103 1.66 10.52 3.30
C PHE A 103 1.82 9.07 3.74
N TYR A 104 3.05 8.57 3.77
CA TYR A 104 3.34 7.14 3.97
C TYR A 104 4.30 6.86 5.13
N GLY A 105 4.80 7.90 5.81
CA GLY A 105 5.80 7.74 6.86
C GLY A 105 7.16 7.23 6.35
N MET A 106 7.39 7.29 5.04
CA MET A 106 8.58 6.73 4.39
C MET A 106 9.84 7.44 4.87
N THR A 107 10.82 6.69 5.35
CA THR A 107 12.12 7.24 5.74
C THR A 107 12.98 7.63 4.54
N ASN A 108 14.01 8.45 4.76
CA ASN A 108 14.98 8.81 3.70
C ASN A 108 15.67 7.57 3.10
N ALA A 109 15.96 6.56 3.92
CA ALA A 109 16.62 5.33 3.48
C ALA A 109 15.69 4.50 2.59
N GLU A 110 14.44 4.31 3.00
CA GLU A 110 13.41 3.61 2.22
C GLU A 110 13.13 4.30 0.89
N TYR A 111 13.00 5.64 0.91
CA TYR A 111 12.82 6.44 -0.30
C TYR A 111 14.00 6.28 -1.28
N ALA A 112 15.23 6.35 -0.79
CA ALA A 112 16.41 6.16 -1.62
C ALA A 112 16.49 4.74 -2.21
N ALA A 113 16.18 3.71 -1.40
CA ALA A 113 16.14 2.32 -1.83
C ALA A 113 15.04 2.12 -2.90
N ARG A 114 13.84 2.66 -2.68
CA ARG A 114 12.72 2.55 -3.63
C ARG A 114 13.04 3.24 -4.96
N ARG A 115 13.64 4.45 -4.94
CA ARG A 115 14.12 5.13 -6.15
C ARG A 115 15.14 4.31 -6.92
N LYS A 116 16.06 3.65 -6.22
CA LYS A 116 17.05 2.75 -6.84
C LYS A 116 16.37 1.58 -7.54
N LEU A 117 15.39 0.94 -6.90
CA LEU A 117 14.59 -0.16 -7.48
C LEU A 117 13.82 0.29 -8.72
N LEU A 118 13.31 1.52 -8.74
CA LEU A 118 12.59 2.11 -9.88
C LEU A 118 13.51 2.64 -10.99
N GLY A 119 14.83 2.43 -10.90
CA GLY A 119 15.79 2.89 -11.89
C GLY A 119 16.05 4.40 -11.88
N MET A 120 15.67 5.10 -10.81
CA MET A 120 15.76 6.57 -10.69
C MET A 120 16.98 7.03 -9.86
N ALA A 121 17.96 6.19 -9.66
CA ALA A 121 19.20 6.54 -8.95
C ALA A 121 19.92 7.69 -9.68
N GLY A 122 20.32 8.72 -8.96
CA GLY A 122 21.09 9.86 -9.50
C GLY A 122 20.29 10.90 -10.30
N THR A 123 18.97 10.69 -10.51
CA THR A 123 18.13 11.66 -11.22
C THR A 123 17.48 12.66 -10.24
N GLY A 124 17.57 13.96 -10.52
CA GLY A 124 16.78 15.00 -9.82
C GLY A 124 17.28 15.38 -8.43
N VAL A 125 18.60 15.45 -8.22
CA VAL A 125 19.19 16.03 -7.01
C VAL A 125 19.38 17.53 -7.26
N GLY A 126 18.41 18.33 -6.84
CA GLY A 126 18.46 19.79 -6.92
C GLY A 126 17.12 20.43 -6.54
N ARG A 127 17.15 21.69 -6.16
CA ARG A 127 15.93 22.47 -5.98
C ARG A 127 15.23 22.60 -7.36
N PRO A 128 13.94 22.21 -7.50
CA PRO A 128 13.25 22.44 -8.76
C PRO A 128 13.27 23.92 -9.12
N PRO A 129 13.36 24.27 -10.41
CA PRO A 129 13.19 25.65 -10.82
C PRO A 129 11.81 26.16 -10.37
N ALA A 130 11.70 27.45 -10.09
CA ALA A 130 10.40 28.05 -9.83
C ALA A 130 9.52 27.89 -11.09
N PRO A 131 8.25 27.48 -10.95
CA PRO A 131 7.35 27.38 -12.08
C PRO A 131 7.06 28.77 -12.67
N SER A 132 6.79 28.83 -13.94
CA SER A 132 6.27 30.04 -14.60
C SER A 132 4.82 30.30 -14.16
N GLU A 133 4.34 31.55 -14.36
CA GLU A 133 2.94 31.91 -14.06
C GLU A 133 1.92 31.03 -14.82
N ALA A 134 2.25 30.61 -16.04
CA ALA A 134 1.42 29.72 -16.84
C ALA A 134 1.34 28.30 -16.23
N GLU A 135 2.48 27.75 -15.80
CA GLU A 135 2.55 26.46 -15.13
C GLU A 135 1.86 26.49 -13.76
N GLU A 136 2.01 27.58 -13.01
CA GLU A 136 1.32 27.76 -11.74
C GLU A 136 -0.20 27.78 -11.92
N ARG A 137 -0.70 28.49 -12.93
CA ARG A 137 -2.13 28.51 -13.27
C ARG A 137 -2.62 27.13 -13.69
N GLN A 138 -1.87 26.41 -14.53
CA GLN A 138 -2.22 25.07 -14.95
C GLN A 138 -2.31 24.10 -13.75
N ILE A 139 -1.36 24.18 -12.81
CA ILE A 139 -1.40 23.37 -11.58
C ILE A 139 -2.62 23.75 -10.73
N TRP A 140 -2.92 25.05 -10.61
CA TRP A 140 -4.07 25.50 -9.84
C TRP A 140 -5.40 25.00 -10.41
N ASP A 141 -5.61 25.12 -11.72
CA ASP A 141 -6.82 24.68 -12.40
C ASP A 141 -7.02 23.16 -12.23
N SER A 142 -6.00 22.34 -12.54
CA SER A 142 -6.04 20.89 -12.35
C SER A 142 -6.24 20.49 -10.88
N TRP A 143 -5.64 21.27 -9.94
CA TRP A 143 -5.84 21.08 -8.51
C TRP A 143 -7.30 21.31 -8.08
N GLN A 144 -7.95 22.31 -8.63
CA GLN A 144 -9.36 22.62 -8.35
C GLN A 144 -10.30 21.55 -8.92
N GLU A 145 -10.05 21.10 -10.14
CA GLU A 145 -10.86 20.04 -10.79
C GLU A 145 -10.79 18.71 -10.05
N SER A 146 -9.68 18.44 -9.37
CA SER A 146 -9.42 17.19 -8.66
C SER A 146 -9.87 17.22 -7.18
N VAL A 147 -10.66 18.20 -6.73
CA VAL A 147 -11.00 18.42 -5.30
C VAL A 147 -11.69 17.22 -4.63
N ALA A 148 -12.47 16.45 -5.37
CA ALA A 148 -13.19 15.28 -4.86
C ALA A 148 -12.32 14.03 -4.68
N MET A 149 -11.07 14.05 -5.15
CA MET A 149 -10.15 12.91 -5.07
C MET A 149 -9.45 12.85 -3.71
N PRO A 150 -9.07 11.64 -3.23
CA PRO A 150 -8.14 11.49 -2.13
C PRO A 150 -6.84 12.26 -2.41
N LEU A 151 -6.25 12.87 -1.37
CA LEU A 151 -5.15 13.84 -1.54
C LEU A 151 -3.95 13.27 -2.31
N THR A 152 -3.58 12.02 -2.08
CA THR A 152 -2.48 11.34 -2.77
C THR A 152 -2.77 11.14 -4.26
N GLU A 153 -4.00 10.73 -4.60
CA GLU A 153 -4.44 10.54 -5.98
C GLU A 153 -4.55 11.87 -6.71
N ARG A 154 -4.98 12.92 -5.99
CA ARG A 154 -5.05 14.28 -6.51
C ARG A 154 -3.68 14.79 -6.94
N TYR A 155 -2.64 14.63 -6.12
CA TYR A 155 -1.27 14.93 -6.52
C TYR A 155 -0.83 14.16 -7.76
N LEU A 156 -1.17 12.87 -7.82
CA LEU A 156 -0.85 12.01 -8.94
C LEU A 156 -1.52 12.50 -10.22
N GLN A 157 -2.82 12.83 -10.14
CA GLN A 157 -3.59 13.37 -11.26
C GLN A 157 -3.01 14.67 -11.78
N VAL A 158 -2.76 15.64 -10.89
CA VAL A 158 -2.15 16.94 -11.25
C VAL A 158 -0.78 16.73 -11.89
N GLY A 159 0.07 15.86 -11.35
CA GLY A 159 1.38 15.56 -11.93
C GLY A 159 1.31 14.94 -13.32
N ARG A 160 0.30 14.11 -13.57
CA ARG A 160 0.06 13.48 -14.89
C ARG A 160 -0.47 14.47 -15.91
N GLU A 161 -1.44 15.30 -15.54
CA GLU A 161 -2.06 16.28 -16.43
C GLU A 161 -1.12 17.42 -16.81
N THR A 162 -0.38 17.94 -15.84
CA THR A 162 0.54 19.06 -16.08
C THR A 162 1.88 18.61 -16.68
N GLY A 163 2.25 17.32 -16.51
CA GLY A 163 3.57 16.82 -16.86
C GLY A 163 4.72 17.38 -16.01
N LEU A 164 4.41 18.15 -14.99
CA LEU A 164 5.39 18.79 -14.12
C LEU A 164 5.83 17.85 -12.98
N PRO A 165 7.09 17.98 -12.52
CA PRO A 165 7.56 17.20 -11.38
C PRO A 165 6.71 17.43 -10.13
N LEU A 166 6.35 16.37 -9.41
CA LEU A 166 5.59 16.49 -8.16
C LEU A 166 6.32 17.30 -7.08
N SER A 167 7.63 17.43 -7.15
CA SER A 167 8.39 18.35 -6.30
C SER A 167 7.98 19.82 -6.50
N THR A 168 7.67 20.23 -7.73
CA THR A 168 7.16 21.56 -8.05
C THR A 168 5.72 21.73 -7.57
N VAL A 169 4.84 20.77 -7.90
CA VAL A 169 3.44 20.75 -7.46
C VAL A 169 3.34 20.80 -5.93
N TRP A 170 4.14 19.98 -5.24
CA TRP A 170 4.19 19.95 -3.78
C TRP A 170 4.58 21.32 -3.19
N SER A 171 5.65 21.92 -3.73
CA SER A 171 6.13 23.22 -3.24
C SER A 171 5.08 24.31 -3.38
N LEU A 172 4.37 24.36 -4.52
CA LEU A 172 3.29 25.31 -4.74
C LEU A 172 2.11 25.09 -3.80
N VAL A 173 1.65 23.84 -3.67
CA VAL A 173 0.54 23.53 -2.77
C VAL A 173 0.88 23.87 -1.32
N GLN A 174 2.14 23.66 -0.88
CA GLN A 174 2.58 24.10 0.46
C GLN A 174 2.59 25.63 0.58
N SER A 175 3.00 26.37 -0.47
CA SER A 175 2.93 27.85 -0.49
C SER A 175 1.49 28.32 -0.37
N TRP A 176 0.57 27.78 -1.17
CA TRP A 176 -0.85 28.12 -1.12
C TRP A 176 -1.51 27.81 0.24
N LYS A 177 -1.08 26.75 0.90
CA LYS A 177 -1.50 26.46 2.28
C LYS A 177 -0.97 27.50 3.25
N ALA A 178 0.31 27.85 3.14
CA ALA A 178 0.94 28.86 4.00
C ALA A 178 0.31 30.25 3.80
N GLU A 179 -0.11 30.59 2.58
CA GLU A 179 -0.81 31.83 2.23
C GLU A 179 -2.31 31.80 2.61
N GLY A 180 -2.79 30.65 3.07
CA GLY A 180 -4.18 30.49 3.48
C GLY A 180 -5.18 30.37 2.33
N LEU A 181 -4.72 30.09 1.11
CA LEU A 181 -5.57 29.85 -0.05
C LEU A 181 -6.22 28.47 -0.04
N LEU A 182 -5.56 27.49 0.60
CA LEU A 182 -6.03 26.11 0.76
C LEU A 182 -6.23 25.78 2.23
N SER A 183 -7.16 24.83 2.50
CA SER A 183 -7.32 24.23 3.83
C SER A 183 -6.16 23.28 4.12
N ASP A 184 -5.64 23.28 5.35
CA ASP A 184 -4.55 22.40 5.77
C ASP A 184 -4.95 20.92 5.77
N ALA A 185 -6.22 20.63 6.10
CA ALA A 185 -6.71 19.27 6.26
C ALA A 185 -7.02 18.57 4.93
N THR A 186 -7.67 19.26 4.00
CA THR A 186 -8.18 18.67 2.75
C THR A 186 -7.50 19.16 1.50
N GLY A 187 -6.72 20.28 1.60
CA GLY A 187 -6.17 20.97 0.42
C GLY A 187 -7.26 21.58 -0.46
N GLU A 188 -8.48 21.75 0.07
CA GLU A 188 -9.58 22.40 -0.62
C GLU A 188 -9.41 23.92 -0.62
N PRO A 189 -9.87 24.60 -1.68
CA PRO A 189 -9.87 26.07 -1.69
C PRO A 189 -10.75 26.59 -0.55
N ARG A 190 -10.27 27.56 0.21
CA ARG A 190 -11.09 28.22 1.23
C ARG A 190 -12.16 29.06 0.55
N THR A 191 -13.42 28.76 0.83
CA THR A 191 -14.54 29.59 0.40
C THR A 191 -14.57 30.91 1.17
N GLN A 192 -15.13 31.95 0.55
CA GLN A 192 -15.19 33.31 1.14
C GLN A 192 -15.90 33.39 2.51
N SER A 193 -16.63 32.37 2.90
CA SER A 193 -17.31 32.27 4.20
C SER A 193 -16.36 32.14 5.39
N ASP A 194 -15.12 31.70 5.17
CA ASP A 194 -14.13 31.53 6.26
C ASP A 194 -13.21 32.74 6.43
N LYS A 195 -13.48 33.82 5.68
CA LYS A 195 -12.68 35.07 5.67
C LYS A 195 -13.24 36.16 6.58
N GLU A 196 -13.33 35.92 7.85
CA GLU A 196 -13.13 37.03 8.79
C GLU A 196 -11.63 37.12 9.11
N GLY A 197 -10.88 37.87 8.31
CA GLY A 197 -9.57 38.27 8.76
C GLY A 197 -8.42 38.49 7.78
N LYS A 198 -8.46 38.19 6.48
CA LYS A 198 -7.39 38.70 5.59
C LYS A 198 -7.78 38.60 4.11
N VAL A 199 -7.93 39.77 3.49
CA VAL A 199 -8.05 39.89 2.03
C VAL A 199 -6.66 39.75 1.42
N VAL A 200 -6.36 38.60 0.80
CA VAL A 200 -5.21 38.45 -0.08
C VAL A 200 -5.70 38.61 -1.51
N ARG A 201 -5.26 39.64 -2.20
CA ARG A 201 -5.56 39.88 -3.61
C ARG A 201 -4.70 38.96 -4.47
N LEU A 202 -5.34 38.12 -5.29
CA LEU A 202 -4.67 37.47 -6.41
C LEU A 202 -4.10 38.57 -7.35
N PRO A 203 -2.92 38.38 -7.96
CA PRO A 203 -2.40 39.29 -8.95
C PRO A 203 -3.37 39.38 -10.12
N ARG A 204 -3.90 40.58 -10.36
CA ARG A 204 -4.74 40.90 -11.49
C ARG A 204 -3.89 40.85 -12.75
N ALA A 205 -4.29 40.02 -13.74
CA ALA A 205 -3.76 40.13 -15.10
C ALA A 205 -4.07 41.56 -15.60
N GLU A 206 -3.06 42.39 -15.71
CA GLU A 206 -3.16 43.62 -16.48
C GLU A 206 -3.17 43.21 -17.96
N GLY A 207 -4.33 43.45 -18.58
CA GLY A 207 -4.47 43.39 -20.02
C GLY A 207 -3.78 44.62 -20.65
N GLY A 208 -2.95 44.34 -21.64
CA GLY A 208 -2.41 45.25 -22.61
C GLY A 208 -2.36 44.56 -23.95
#